data_7a290878e2aebe1c933604edca9e77d5
#
_entry.id   7a290878e2aebe1c933604edca9e77d5
#
_cell.length_a   1.000
_cell.length_b   1.000
_cell.length_c   1.000
_cell.angle_alpha   90.00
_cell.angle_beta   90.00
_cell.angle_gamma   90.00
#
_symmetry.space_group_name_H-M   'P 1'
#
loop_
_entity.id
_entity.type
_entity.pdbx_description
1 polymer ?
#
loop_
_entity_poly.entity_id
_entity_poly.type
_entity_poly.pdbx_seq_one_letter_code
_entity_poly.pdbx_strand_id
1 'polypeptide(L)'
;HIPPRPEGLKQRIEVVEAAHPVPDAAGLAAAQRILALTQGLTANDLVLCLISGGASALLTLPTGGVTLEEKQGINKALLNSGANISEMNCVRKHLSRIKGGRLAAACAPAKVVTLTISDVPGDDPSIIGSGPTVPDATTCADALAILKRYAIDIPPAVAKELEQGTLETPKPGDPAFNGHAVHMIATPQQSLEAAAAAARAAGIEAHILSDEIEGESREVGKVHAALARAVARGTGAWKKPCVILSGGETTVTIKRQPEGTPRGRGGRAGEFCMGLAQALQGQPGVWALAADTDGIDGVEDNAGAVVAPETLSRAQSLGMKIDQYLERNDAYGYFKKLDDLVITGPTHTNVNDFRAILVI
;
A
#
# COMPACT_ATOMS: atom_id res chain seq x y z
N HIS A 1 -4.49 -3.00 -12.00
CA HIS A 1 -3.63 -2.36 -13.02
C HIS A 1 -2.93 -3.41 -13.83
N ILE A 2 -3.13 -3.38 -15.14
CA ILE A 2 -2.46 -4.28 -16.06
C ILE A 2 -1.44 -3.42 -16.80
N PRO A 3 -0.14 -3.57 -16.53
CA PRO A 3 0.86 -2.88 -17.34
C PRO A 3 0.72 -3.33 -18.80
N PRO A 4 0.90 -2.43 -19.77
CA PRO A 4 0.94 -2.84 -21.18
C PRO A 4 2.00 -3.92 -21.32
N ARG A 5 1.62 -5.06 -21.90
CA ARG A 5 2.55 -6.17 -22.14
C ARG A 5 3.59 -5.70 -23.15
N PRO A 6 4.88 -5.62 -22.80
CA PRO A 6 5.90 -5.25 -23.77
C PRO A 6 5.88 -6.25 -24.94
N GLU A 7 5.86 -5.73 -26.16
CA GLU A 7 5.99 -6.56 -27.34
C GLU A 7 7.33 -7.29 -27.31
N GLY A 8 7.33 -8.61 -27.45
CA GLY A 8 8.54 -9.45 -27.42
C GLY A 8 8.77 -10.26 -26.13
N LEU A 9 8.13 -9.96 -25.01
CA LEU A 9 8.21 -10.77 -23.77
C LEU A 9 7.28 -12.00 -23.81
N LYS A 10 6.39 -12.09 -24.78
CA LYS A 10 5.30 -13.09 -24.88
C LYS A 10 5.75 -14.56 -24.86
N GLN A 11 7.03 -14.86 -25.10
CA GLN A 11 7.51 -16.24 -25.20
C GLN A 11 8.11 -16.80 -23.91
N ARG A 12 8.52 -15.95 -22.95
CA ARG A 12 9.22 -16.38 -21.73
C ARG A 12 8.57 -15.94 -20.43
N ILE A 13 7.76 -14.86 -20.45
CA ILE A 13 7.09 -14.34 -19.27
C ILE A 13 5.59 -14.46 -19.50
N GLU A 14 4.93 -15.20 -18.60
CA GLU A 14 3.50 -15.28 -18.55
C GLU A 14 2.95 -14.30 -17.53
N VAL A 15 2.00 -13.47 -17.94
CA VAL A 15 1.29 -12.53 -17.06
C VAL A 15 -0.10 -13.10 -16.78
N VAL A 16 -0.40 -13.33 -15.51
CA VAL A 16 -1.70 -13.78 -15.03
C VAL A 16 -2.37 -12.63 -14.28
N GLU A 17 -3.57 -12.28 -14.71
CA GLU A 17 -4.40 -11.29 -14.05
C GLU A 17 -5.21 -11.93 -12.94
N ALA A 18 -5.22 -11.33 -11.75
CA ALA A 18 -5.97 -11.80 -10.59
C ALA A 18 -6.61 -10.63 -9.83
N ALA A 19 -7.62 -10.93 -9.03
CA ALA A 19 -8.37 -9.91 -8.31
C ALA A 19 -7.63 -9.39 -7.06
N HIS A 20 -7.81 -8.11 -6.81
CA HIS A 20 -7.33 -7.40 -5.62
C HIS A 20 -8.45 -6.44 -5.14
N PRO A 21 -8.71 -6.30 -3.85
CA PRO A 21 -8.00 -6.87 -2.69
C PRO A 21 -8.49 -8.28 -2.26
N VAL A 22 -9.51 -8.84 -2.89
CA VAL A 22 -10.07 -10.16 -2.55
C VAL A 22 -9.44 -11.21 -3.46
N PRO A 23 -8.74 -12.23 -2.92
CA PRO A 23 -8.16 -13.31 -3.72
C PRO A 23 -9.21 -14.06 -4.56
N ASP A 24 -8.81 -14.49 -5.77
CA ASP A 24 -9.68 -15.24 -6.68
C ASP A 24 -9.05 -16.56 -7.17
N ALA A 25 -9.78 -17.29 -7.99
CA ALA A 25 -9.34 -18.57 -8.55
C ALA A 25 -8.16 -18.41 -9.51
N ALA A 26 -8.03 -17.26 -10.20
CA ALA A 26 -6.90 -17.00 -11.09
C ALA A 26 -5.60 -16.85 -10.30
N GLY A 27 -5.62 -16.10 -9.18
CA GLY A 27 -4.50 -15.97 -8.25
C GLY A 27 -4.12 -17.31 -7.61
N LEU A 28 -5.10 -18.14 -7.24
CA LEU A 28 -4.86 -19.48 -6.73
C LEU A 28 -4.14 -20.38 -7.75
N ALA A 29 -4.63 -20.41 -8.99
CA ALA A 29 -4.03 -21.20 -10.06
C ALA A 29 -2.60 -20.70 -10.40
N ALA A 30 -2.38 -19.38 -10.43
CA ALA A 30 -1.06 -18.80 -10.63
C ALA A 30 -0.10 -19.19 -9.51
N ALA A 31 -0.52 -19.11 -8.24
CA ALA A 31 0.32 -19.48 -7.09
C ALA A 31 0.69 -20.98 -7.10
N GLN A 32 -0.22 -21.86 -7.52
CA GLN A 32 0.07 -23.29 -7.71
C GLN A 32 1.17 -23.51 -8.76
N ARG A 33 1.07 -22.80 -9.89
CA ARG A 33 2.05 -22.88 -10.98
C ARG A 33 3.40 -22.30 -10.57
N ILE A 34 3.43 -21.18 -9.84
CA ILE A 34 4.66 -20.61 -9.27
C ILE A 34 5.34 -21.64 -8.37
N LEU A 35 4.60 -22.29 -7.48
CA LEU A 35 5.17 -23.32 -6.60
C LEU A 35 5.63 -24.55 -7.40
N ALA A 36 4.95 -24.92 -8.48
CA ALA A 36 5.40 -26.01 -9.35
C ALA A 36 6.72 -25.73 -10.07
N LEU A 37 7.00 -24.46 -10.39
CA LEU A 37 8.26 -24.04 -11.02
C LEU A 37 9.49 -24.24 -10.09
N THR A 38 9.29 -24.40 -8.77
CA THR A 38 10.39 -24.65 -7.83
C THR A 38 10.85 -26.12 -7.84
N GLN A 39 10.11 -27.02 -8.47
CA GLN A 39 10.46 -28.45 -8.50
C GLN A 39 11.62 -28.70 -9.47
N GLY A 40 12.59 -29.49 -9.00
CA GLY A 40 13.75 -29.88 -9.79
C GLY A 40 14.86 -28.82 -9.89
N LEU A 41 14.74 -27.74 -9.13
CA LEU A 41 15.82 -26.75 -9.02
C LEU A 41 17.07 -27.35 -8.38
N THR A 42 18.23 -26.90 -8.80
CA THR A 42 19.55 -27.34 -8.33
C THR A 42 20.32 -26.16 -7.71
N ALA A 43 21.44 -26.44 -7.06
CA ALA A 43 22.33 -25.42 -6.51
C ALA A 43 22.94 -24.48 -7.57
N ASN A 44 22.85 -24.83 -8.84
CA ASN A 44 23.32 -24.00 -9.96
C ASN A 44 22.23 -23.05 -10.50
N ASP A 45 21.00 -23.16 -9.99
CA ASP A 45 19.90 -22.33 -10.41
C ASP A 45 19.80 -21.07 -9.52
N LEU A 46 19.29 -20.00 -10.11
CA LEU A 46 18.96 -18.75 -9.45
C LEU A 46 17.47 -18.45 -9.65
N VAL A 47 16.78 -18.24 -8.53
CA VAL A 47 15.41 -17.76 -8.54
C VAL A 47 15.39 -16.26 -8.23
N LEU A 48 14.87 -15.46 -9.15
CA LEU A 48 14.67 -14.04 -8.96
C LEU A 48 13.19 -13.79 -8.63
N CYS A 49 12.90 -13.34 -7.41
CA CYS A 49 11.57 -12.97 -6.96
C CYS A 49 11.39 -11.45 -7.02
N LEU A 50 10.40 -10.98 -7.77
CA LEU A 50 10.03 -9.57 -7.85
C LEU A 50 8.71 -9.39 -7.09
N ILE A 51 8.76 -8.70 -5.95
CA ILE A 51 7.60 -8.57 -5.05
C ILE A 51 7.25 -7.09 -4.88
N SER A 52 5.96 -6.79 -5.04
CA SER A 52 5.41 -5.45 -4.89
C SER A 52 4.11 -5.50 -4.08
N GLY A 53 3.51 -4.36 -3.81
CA GLY A 53 2.22 -4.22 -3.14
C GLY A 53 1.11 -5.05 -3.78
N GLY A 54 0.11 -5.43 -2.99
CA GLY A 54 -0.98 -6.30 -3.43
C GLY A 54 -0.64 -7.80 -3.46
N ALA A 55 0.63 -8.20 -3.36
CA ALA A 55 1.07 -9.60 -3.40
C ALA A 55 0.38 -10.48 -2.34
N SER A 56 -0.05 -9.90 -1.22
CA SER A 56 -0.76 -10.63 -0.17
C SER A 56 -2.09 -11.23 -0.64
N ALA A 57 -2.82 -10.54 -1.52
CA ALA A 57 -4.05 -11.02 -2.14
C ALA A 57 -3.79 -11.82 -3.41
N LEU A 58 -2.93 -11.30 -4.31
CA LEU A 58 -2.67 -11.90 -5.63
C LEU A 58 -1.96 -13.26 -5.52
N LEU A 59 -0.98 -13.40 -4.60
CA LEU A 59 -0.26 -14.64 -4.35
C LEU A 59 -0.98 -15.45 -3.25
N THR A 60 -2.06 -16.13 -3.61
CA THR A 60 -2.87 -16.89 -2.66
C THR A 60 -2.77 -18.39 -2.92
N LEU A 61 -2.38 -19.16 -1.89
CA LEU A 61 -2.35 -20.61 -1.91
C LEU A 61 -2.66 -21.13 -0.50
N PRO A 62 -3.92 -21.46 -0.18
CA PRO A 62 -4.30 -21.95 1.13
C PRO A 62 -3.58 -23.27 1.48
N THR A 63 -3.40 -23.52 2.79
CA THR A 63 -2.97 -24.82 3.28
C THR A 63 -3.98 -25.90 2.97
N GLY A 64 -3.59 -27.18 2.99
CA GLY A 64 -4.53 -28.31 2.83
C GLY A 64 -5.63 -28.23 3.88
N GLY A 65 -6.88 -28.52 3.47
CA GLY A 65 -8.04 -28.44 4.36
C GLY A 65 -8.68 -27.05 4.48
N VAL A 66 -8.16 -26.02 3.80
CA VAL A 66 -8.78 -24.68 3.68
C VAL A 66 -9.11 -24.42 2.21
N THR A 67 -10.36 -24.17 1.91
CA THR A 67 -10.81 -23.73 0.59
C THR A 67 -10.48 -22.24 0.35
N LEU A 68 -10.62 -21.78 -0.90
CA LEU A 68 -10.44 -20.37 -1.22
C LEU A 68 -11.51 -19.51 -0.52
N GLU A 69 -12.74 -19.97 -0.49
CA GLU A 69 -13.87 -19.29 0.17
C GLU A 69 -13.66 -19.18 1.68
N GLU A 70 -13.22 -20.25 2.33
CA GLU A 70 -12.88 -20.21 3.77
C GLU A 70 -11.73 -19.23 4.04
N LYS A 71 -10.70 -19.24 3.19
CA LYS A 71 -9.59 -18.26 3.31
C LYS A 71 -10.08 -16.83 3.14
N GLN A 72 -10.97 -16.56 2.19
CA GLN A 72 -11.59 -15.22 2.03
C GLN A 72 -12.40 -14.85 3.28
N GLY A 73 -13.19 -15.80 3.83
CA GLY A 73 -13.93 -15.62 5.07
C GLY A 73 -13.04 -15.27 6.26
N ILE A 74 -11.96 -16.03 6.46
CA ILE A 74 -10.97 -15.80 7.53
C ILE A 74 -10.31 -14.43 7.36
N ASN A 75 -9.89 -14.06 6.15
CA ASN A 75 -9.30 -12.74 5.88
C ASN A 75 -10.29 -11.61 6.20
N LYS A 76 -11.56 -11.75 5.81
CA LYS A 76 -12.61 -10.78 6.13
C LYS A 76 -12.87 -10.68 7.63
N ALA A 77 -12.89 -11.81 8.34
CA ALA A 77 -13.04 -11.82 9.79
C ALA A 77 -11.86 -11.13 10.49
N LEU A 78 -10.62 -11.39 10.06
CA LEU A 78 -9.43 -10.70 10.56
C LEU A 78 -9.50 -9.18 10.36
N LEU A 79 -9.87 -8.72 9.16
CA LEU A 79 -10.02 -7.28 8.87
C LEU A 79 -11.08 -6.61 9.75
N ASN A 80 -12.17 -7.30 10.05
CA ASN A 80 -13.27 -6.78 10.86
C ASN A 80 -13.04 -6.91 12.38
N SER A 81 -12.03 -7.67 12.80
CA SER A 81 -11.80 -7.99 14.22
C SER A 81 -11.05 -6.90 14.99
N GLY A 82 -10.40 -5.96 14.28
CA GLY A 82 -9.47 -4.99 14.86
C GLY A 82 -8.07 -5.57 15.13
N ALA A 83 -7.75 -6.77 14.60
CA ALA A 83 -6.40 -7.31 14.63
C ALA A 83 -5.44 -6.37 13.87
N ASN A 84 -4.25 -6.16 14.41
CA ASN A 84 -3.22 -5.38 13.72
C ASN A 84 -2.62 -6.18 12.55
N ILE A 85 -1.86 -5.49 11.69
CA ILE A 85 -1.29 -6.10 10.47
C ILE A 85 -0.35 -7.28 10.77
N SER A 86 0.40 -7.22 11.86
CA SER A 86 1.31 -8.29 12.27
C SER A 86 0.54 -9.54 12.70
N GLU A 87 -0.54 -9.38 13.48
CA GLU A 87 -1.43 -10.48 13.87
C GLU A 87 -2.13 -11.10 12.65
N MET A 88 -2.65 -10.26 11.75
CA MET A 88 -3.25 -10.74 10.51
C MET A 88 -2.25 -11.54 9.66
N ASN A 89 -1.01 -11.05 9.52
CA ASN A 89 0.01 -11.74 8.75
C ASN A 89 0.48 -13.03 9.42
N CYS A 90 0.56 -13.09 10.75
CA CYS A 90 0.84 -14.34 11.46
C CYS A 90 -0.16 -15.44 11.04
N VAL A 91 -1.46 -15.18 11.10
CA VAL A 91 -2.48 -16.15 10.67
C VAL A 91 -2.38 -16.45 9.17
N ARG A 92 -2.22 -15.42 8.31
CA ARG A 92 -2.13 -15.58 6.85
C ARG A 92 -0.96 -16.45 6.42
N LYS A 93 0.18 -16.35 7.10
CA LYS A 93 1.39 -17.13 6.82
C LYS A 93 1.19 -18.60 7.18
N HIS A 94 0.65 -18.91 8.35
CA HIS A 94 0.42 -20.29 8.79
C HIS A 94 -0.68 -20.99 7.99
N LEU A 95 -1.70 -20.26 7.52
CA LEU A 95 -2.75 -20.81 6.66
C LEU A 95 -2.40 -20.74 5.15
N SER A 96 -1.11 -20.76 4.80
CA SER A 96 -0.65 -20.65 3.41
C SER A 96 0.46 -21.66 3.11
N ARG A 97 0.47 -22.17 1.88
CA ARG A 97 1.54 -23.04 1.36
C ARG A 97 2.67 -22.28 0.65
N ILE A 98 2.56 -20.93 0.54
CA ILE A 98 3.49 -20.14 -0.26
C ILE A 98 4.06 -18.92 0.49
N LYS A 99 3.38 -18.47 1.56
CA LYS A 99 3.78 -17.31 2.39
C LYS A 99 4.70 -17.74 3.54
N GLY A 100 5.21 -16.74 4.31
CA GLY A 100 6.05 -16.99 5.48
C GLY A 100 7.29 -17.80 5.16
N GLY A 101 8.01 -17.45 4.11
CA GLY A 101 9.26 -18.09 3.69
C GLY A 101 9.09 -19.38 2.90
N ARG A 102 7.89 -19.93 2.78
CA ARG A 102 7.65 -21.23 2.15
C ARG A 102 8.03 -21.27 0.68
N LEU A 103 7.82 -20.16 -0.07
CA LEU A 103 8.25 -20.10 -1.48
C LEU A 103 9.76 -20.22 -1.59
N ALA A 104 10.52 -19.46 -0.81
CA ALA A 104 11.97 -19.52 -0.86
C ALA A 104 12.51 -20.89 -0.37
N ALA A 105 11.92 -21.44 0.70
CA ALA A 105 12.30 -22.78 1.16
C ALA A 105 12.01 -23.86 0.10
N ALA A 106 10.95 -23.74 -0.67
CA ALA A 106 10.64 -24.65 -1.78
C ALA A 106 11.64 -24.54 -2.95
N CYS A 107 12.35 -23.43 -3.06
CA CYS A 107 13.39 -23.25 -4.07
C CYS A 107 14.71 -23.95 -3.74
N ALA A 108 14.91 -24.39 -2.49
CA ALA A 108 16.17 -25.05 -2.09
C ALA A 108 16.43 -26.30 -2.95
N PRO A 109 17.69 -26.53 -3.39
CA PRO A 109 18.94 -25.87 -3.02
C PRO A 109 19.32 -24.64 -3.89
N ALA A 110 18.45 -24.17 -4.77
CA ALA A 110 18.72 -22.97 -5.59
C ALA A 110 18.81 -21.71 -4.72
N LYS A 111 19.60 -20.74 -5.16
CA LYS A 111 19.65 -19.42 -4.53
C LYS A 111 18.44 -18.60 -4.89
N VAL A 112 17.90 -17.87 -3.92
CA VAL A 112 16.81 -16.92 -4.15
C VAL A 112 17.31 -15.49 -3.91
N VAL A 113 17.10 -14.63 -4.89
CA VAL A 113 17.27 -13.18 -4.77
C VAL A 113 15.90 -12.53 -4.89
N THR A 114 15.51 -11.81 -3.87
CA THR A 114 14.24 -11.07 -3.83
C THR A 114 14.52 -9.59 -4.01
N LEU A 115 13.87 -8.98 -5.01
CA LEU A 115 13.78 -7.54 -5.16
C LEU A 115 12.36 -7.14 -4.77
N THR A 116 12.22 -6.27 -3.78
CA THR A 116 10.92 -5.89 -3.26
C THR A 116 10.72 -4.37 -3.24
N ILE A 117 9.49 -3.96 -3.53
CA ILE A 117 9.00 -2.60 -3.37
C ILE A 117 8.12 -2.61 -2.12
N SER A 118 8.37 -1.70 -1.19
CA SER A 118 7.60 -1.58 0.04
C SER A 118 6.42 -0.63 -0.12
N ASP A 119 5.26 -1.09 0.32
CA ASP A 119 4.04 -0.32 0.53
C ASP A 119 3.55 -0.41 1.98
N VAL A 120 4.43 -0.86 2.90
CA VAL A 120 4.07 -1.05 4.32
C VAL A 120 4.94 -0.18 5.21
N PRO A 121 4.38 0.38 6.32
CA PRO A 121 5.15 1.12 7.31
C PRO A 121 6.31 0.26 7.88
N GLY A 122 7.50 0.86 8.00
CA GLY A 122 8.68 0.21 8.56
C GLY A 122 9.40 -0.76 7.62
N ASP A 123 8.96 -0.90 6.38
CA ASP A 123 9.64 -1.65 5.31
C ASP A 123 10.01 -3.11 5.67
N ASP A 124 9.26 -3.76 6.56
CA ASP A 124 9.54 -5.14 6.97
C ASP A 124 9.23 -6.15 5.84
N PRO A 125 10.23 -6.83 5.25
CA PRO A 125 10.01 -7.80 4.17
C PRO A 125 9.10 -8.97 4.59
N SER A 126 8.97 -9.24 5.88
CA SER A 126 8.09 -10.31 6.39
C SER A 126 6.61 -9.94 6.32
N ILE A 127 6.30 -8.66 6.17
CA ILE A 127 4.93 -8.12 6.04
C ILE A 127 4.56 -7.97 4.57
N ILE A 128 5.49 -7.51 3.72
CA ILE A 128 5.26 -7.29 2.29
C ILE A 128 4.87 -8.62 1.62
N GLY A 129 3.67 -8.66 1.02
CA GLY A 129 3.13 -9.90 0.44
C GLY A 129 2.93 -11.05 1.44
N SER A 130 3.02 -10.78 2.75
CA SER A 130 3.11 -11.77 3.85
C SER A 130 4.38 -12.64 3.77
N GLY A 131 5.50 -12.06 3.32
CA GLY A 131 6.84 -12.62 3.38
C GLY A 131 7.03 -13.96 2.68
N PRO A 132 6.74 -14.12 1.38
CA PRO A 132 6.85 -15.44 0.73
C PRO A 132 8.30 -15.96 0.65
N THR A 133 9.27 -15.07 0.70
CA THR A 133 10.71 -15.39 0.51
C THR A 133 11.58 -15.11 1.72
N VAL A 134 11.00 -14.74 2.86
CA VAL A 134 11.75 -14.51 4.10
C VAL A 134 11.22 -15.41 5.23
N PRO A 135 12.10 -15.88 6.13
CA PRO A 135 11.68 -16.73 7.25
C PRO A 135 10.72 -16.01 8.17
N ASP A 136 9.87 -16.76 8.86
CA ASP A 136 8.84 -16.24 9.74
C ASP A 136 9.15 -16.56 11.20
N ALA A 137 9.29 -15.53 12.03
CA ALA A 137 9.56 -15.70 13.45
C ALA A 137 8.32 -16.11 14.26
N THR A 138 7.08 -15.94 13.72
CA THR A 138 5.85 -16.31 14.41
C THR A 138 5.60 -17.82 14.35
N THR A 139 4.78 -18.34 15.27
CA THR A 139 4.54 -19.77 15.44
C THR A 139 3.09 -20.17 15.20
N CYS A 140 2.86 -21.47 14.98
CA CYS A 140 1.50 -22.03 14.96
C CYS A 140 0.71 -21.70 16.25
N ALA A 141 1.38 -21.68 17.40
CA ALA A 141 0.76 -21.31 18.66
C ALA A 141 0.31 -19.85 18.69
N ASP A 142 1.11 -18.92 18.11
CA ASP A 142 0.73 -17.52 17.98
C ASP A 142 -0.49 -17.37 17.07
N ALA A 143 -0.48 -18.02 15.91
CA ALA A 143 -1.61 -18.00 14.98
C ALA A 143 -2.91 -18.52 15.63
N LEU A 144 -2.82 -19.62 16.37
CA LEU A 144 -3.97 -20.19 17.09
C LEU A 144 -4.47 -19.27 18.21
N ALA A 145 -3.55 -18.64 18.95
CA ALA A 145 -3.89 -17.67 19.99
C ALA A 145 -4.62 -16.44 19.44
N ILE A 146 -4.18 -15.93 18.28
CA ILE A 146 -4.83 -14.82 17.58
C ILE A 146 -6.24 -15.23 17.13
N LEU A 147 -6.39 -16.39 16.46
CA LEU A 147 -7.70 -16.89 16.03
C LEU A 147 -8.67 -17.03 17.20
N LYS A 148 -8.22 -17.59 18.34
CA LYS A 148 -9.03 -17.71 19.55
C LYS A 148 -9.39 -16.36 20.16
N ARG A 149 -8.44 -15.42 20.23
CA ARG A 149 -8.66 -14.06 20.79
C ARG A 149 -9.76 -13.31 20.06
N TYR A 150 -9.78 -13.41 18.73
CA TYR A 150 -10.73 -12.71 17.88
C TYR A 150 -11.96 -13.56 17.52
N ALA A 151 -12.11 -14.75 18.10
CA ALA A 151 -13.21 -15.68 17.85
C ALA A 151 -13.42 -15.97 16.34
N ILE A 152 -12.32 -16.20 15.62
CA ILE A 152 -12.34 -16.48 14.18
C ILE A 152 -12.38 -17.99 13.98
N ASP A 153 -13.45 -18.47 13.35
CA ASP A 153 -13.64 -19.88 13.07
C ASP A 153 -12.75 -20.34 11.91
N ILE A 154 -12.14 -21.50 12.09
CA ILE A 154 -11.39 -22.24 11.08
C ILE A 154 -11.82 -23.72 11.07
N PRO A 155 -11.60 -24.46 9.96
CA PRO A 155 -11.91 -25.89 9.93
C PRO A 155 -11.24 -26.65 11.08
N PRO A 156 -11.96 -27.56 11.78
CA PRO A 156 -11.42 -28.28 12.94
C PRO A 156 -10.12 -29.05 12.64
N ALA A 157 -10.00 -29.59 11.42
CA ALA A 157 -8.77 -30.28 10.99
C ALA A 157 -7.58 -29.34 10.98
N VAL A 158 -7.76 -28.11 10.49
CA VAL A 158 -6.70 -27.05 10.43
C VAL A 158 -6.37 -26.55 11.83
N ALA A 159 -7.35 -26.42 12.72
CA ALA A 159 -7.11 -26.09 14.13
C ALA A 159 -6.19 -27.13 14.79
N LYS A 160 -6.47 -28.42 14.55
CA LYS A 160 -5.64 -29.53 15.04
C LYS A 160 -4.22 -29.50 14.45
N GLU A 161 -4.06 -29.19 13.17
CA GLU A 161 -2.74 -29.07 12.53
C GLU A 161 -1.93 -27.91 13.14
N LEU A 162 -2.57 -26.77 13.44
CA LEU A 162 -1.92 -25.67 14.18
C LEU A 162 -1.51 -26.09 15.59
N GLU A 163 -2.38 -26.82 16.31
CA GLU A 163 -2.05 -27.34 17.66
C GLU A 163 -0.88 -28.34 17.64
N GLN A 164 -0.76 -29.13 16.58
CA GLN A 164 0.33 -30.09 16.39
C GLN A 164 1.60 -29.48 15.80
N GLY A 165 1.57 -28.20 15.39
CA GLY A 165 2.70 -27.53 14.75
C GLY A 165 3.00 -28.02 13.32
N THR A 166 2.10 -28.78 12.68
CA THR A 166 2.35 -29.30 11.32
C THR A 166 2.24 -28.22 10.24
N LEU A 167 1.62 -27.08 10.56
CA LEU A 167 1.55 -25.90 9.70
C LEU A 167 2.66 -24.87 10.01
N GLU A 168 3.72 -25.29 10.74
CA GLU A 168 4.79 -24.37 11.09
C GLU A 168 5.52 -23.82 9.87
N THR A 169 5.80 -22.53 9.88
CA THR A 169 6.53 -21.83 8.82
C THR A 169 8.03 -22.03 8.97
N PRO A 170 8.84 -21.95 7.89
CA PRO A 170 10.30 -21.92 7.99
C PRO A 170 10.79 -20.79 8.90
N LYS A 171 11.74 -21.11 9.80
CA LYS A 171 12.20 -20.20 10.86
C LYS A 171 13.50 -19.47 10.48
N PRO A 172 13.79 -18.32 11.14
CA PRO A 172 15.12 -17.72 11.07
C PRO A 172 16.21 -18.74 11.43
N GLY A 173 17.24 -18.85 10.57
CA GLY A 173 18.30 -19.82 10.71
C GLY A 173 18.06 -21.16 10.01
N ASP A 174 16.93 -21.37 9.36
CA ASP A 174 16.70 -22.55 8.54
C ASP A 174 17.70 -22.60 7.37
N PRO A 175 18.42 -23.73 7.18
CA PRO A 175 19.40 -23.89 6.10
C PRO A 175 18.83 -23.63 4.68
N ALA A 176 17.54 -23.78 4.48
CA ALA A 176 16.90 -23.49 3.20
C ALA A 176 17.08 -22.03 2.73
N PHE A 177 17.43 -21.12 3.64
CA PHE A 177 17.68 -19.71 3.30
C PHE A 177 19.16 -19.37 3.11
N ASN A 178 20.06 -20.35 3.18
CA ASN A 178 21.49 -20.11 3.02
C ASN A 178 21.78 -19.53 1.61
N GLY A 179 22.43 -18.36 1.58
CA GLY A 179 22.79 -17.68 0.35
C GLY A 179 21.64 -16.92 -0.33
N HIS A 180 20.45 -16.85 0.29
CA HIS A 180 19.36 -15.99 -0.16
C HIS A 180 19.67 -14.52 0.15
N ALA A 181 19.14 -13.62 -0.68
CA ALA A 181 19.28 -12.18 -0.48
C ALA A 181 17.92 -11.50 -0.72
N VAL A 182 17.63 -10.49 0.10
CA VAL A 182 16.45 -9.62 -0.06
C VAL A 182 16.94 -8.19 -0.18
N HIS A 183 16.53 -7.52 -1.24
CA HIS A 183 16.87 -6.13 -1.52
C HIS A 183 15.60 -5.30 -1.65
N MET A 184 15.47 -4.28 -0.82
CA MET A 184 14.46 -3.23 -0.96
C MET A 184 14.92 -2.29 -2.06
N ILE A 185 14.21 -2.26 -3.19
CA ILE A 185 14.58 -1.46 -4.37
C ILE A 185 13.82 -0.14 -4.46
N ALA A 186 12.68 -0.04 -3.78
CA ALA A 186 11.94 1.20 -3.62
C ALA A 186 11.15 1.18 -2.31
N THR A 187 11.14 2.33 -1.62
CA THR A 187 10.42 2.55 -0.37
C THR A 187 9.78 3.94 -0.38
N PRO A 188 8.75 4.19 0.46
CA PRO A 188 8.20 5.53 0.64
C PRO A 188 9.27 6.54 1.04
N GLN A 189 10.17 6.20 1.97
CA GLN A 189 11.26 7.07 2.42
C GLN A 189 12.20 7.46 1.28
N GLN A 190 12.60 6.52 0.42
CA GLN A 190 13.47 6.81 -0.74
C GLN A 190 12.79 7.79 -1.72
N SER A 191 11.48 7.68 -1.92
CA SER A 191 10.71 8.61 -2.73
C SER A 191 10.75 10.03 -2.16
N LEU A 192 10.56 10.17 -0.84
CA LEU A 192 10.63 11.46 -0.14
C LEU A 192 12.04 12.05 -0.18
N GLU A 193 13.08 11.23 -0.03
CA GLU A 193 14.48 11.66 -0.12
C GLU A 193 14.83 12.17 -1.53
N ALA A 194 14.35 11.49 -2.57
CA ALA A 194 14.51 11.94 -3.95
C ALA A 194 13.82 13.30 -4.19
N ALA A 195 12.62 13.49 -3.66
CA ALA A 195 11.90 14.75 -3.73
C ALA A 195 12.64 15.87 -2.93
N ALA A 196 13.15 15.55 -1.74
CA ALA A 196 13.93 16.47 -0.95
C ALA A 196 15.23 16.89 -1.66
N ALA A 197 15.89 15.95 -2.31
CA ALA A 197 17.08 16.25 -3.13
C ALA A 197 16.75 17.18 -4.30
N ALA A 198 15.62 16.95 -4.99
CA ALA A 198 15.16 17.81 -6.08
C ALA A 198 14.85 19.24 -5.59
N ALA A 199 14.18 19.38 -4.44
CA ALA A 199 13.89 20.69 -3.84
C ALA A 199 15.17 21.43 -3.48
N ARG A 200 16.14 20.77 -2.84
CA ARG A 200 17.44 21.36 -2.48
C ARG A 200 18.26 21.76 -3.71
N ALA A 201 18.22 20.96 -4.78
CA ALA A 201 18.85 21.32 -6.04
C ALA A 201 18.23 22.58 -6.67
N ALA A 202 16.95 22.86 -6.40
CA ALA A 202 16.28 24.10 -6.77
C ALA A 202 16.51 25.26 -5.77
N GLY A 203 17.35 25.08 -4.75
CA GLY A 203 17.65 26.10 -3.74
C GLY A 203 16.59 26.25 -2.65
N ILE A 204 15.71 25.27 -2.50
CA ILE A 204 14.64 25.27 -1.50
C ILE A 204 14.93 24.21 -0.43
N GLU A 205 14.93 24.63 0.84
CA GLU A 205 15.10 23.68 1.95
C GLU A 205 13.94 22.71 2.02
N ALA A 206 14.21 21.43 2.31
CA ALA A 206 13.20 20.37 2.34
C ALA A 206 13.22 19.63 3.67
N HIS A 207 12.04 19.43 4.24
CA HIS A 207 11.81 18.78 5.52
C HIS A 207 10.86 17.59 5.33
N ILE A 208 11.34 16.38 5.61
CA ILE A 208 10.52 15.15 5.60
C ILE A 208 9.93 14.99 7.00
N LEU A 209 8.59 14.90 7.08
CA LEU A 209 7.88 14.65 8.33
C LEU A 209 7.95 13.17 8.72
N SER A 210 7.51 12.31 7.83
CA SER A 210 7.45 10.86 7.98
C SER A 210 6.99 10.24 6.67
N ASP A 211 7.32 9.01 6.45
CA ASP A 211 6.83 8.12 5.38
C ASP A 211 5.74 7.15 5.86
N GLU A 212 5.32 7.25 7.14
CA GLU A 212 4.39 6.33 7.81
C GLU A 212 3.11 7.03 8.30
N ILE A 213 2.68 8.15 7.66
CA ILE A 213 1.50 8.90 8.13
C ILE A 213 0.23 8.17 7.73
N GLU A 214 -0.53 7.72 8.73
CA GLU A 214 -1.82 7.07 8.62
C GLU A 214 -2.96 7.97 9.14
N GLY A 215 -4.20 7.55 8.94
CA GLY A 215 -5.41 8.19 9.45
C GLY A 215 -6.36 8.66 8.35
N GLU A 216 -7.41 9.38 8.71
CA GLU A 216 -8.41 9.89 7.77
C GLU A 216 -7.80 11.01 6.92
N SER A 217 -7.77 10.84 5.60
CA SER A 217 -7.07 11.71 4.64
C SER A 217 -7.37 13.19 4.81
N ARG A 218 -8.63 13.57 4.92
CA ARG A 218 -9.04 14.98 5.10
C ARG A 218 -8.54 15.57 6.41
N GLU A 219 -8.48 14.78 7.49
CA GLU A 219 -8.01 15.26 8.79
C GLU A 219 -6.49 15.40 8.80
N VAL A 220 -5.78 14.46 8.18
CA VAL A 220 -4.34 14.57 7.95
C VAL A 220 -4.03 15.82 7.10
N GLY A 221 -4.82 16.12 6.07
CA GLY A 221 -4.72 17.35 5.29
C GLY A 221 -4.86 18.61 6.13
N LYS A 222 -5.80 18.66 7.08
CA LYS A 222 -5.97 19.79 8.01
C LYS A 222 -4.77 19.97 8.94
N VAL A 223 -4.17 18.88 9.44
CA VAL A 223 -2.95 18.93 10.25
C VAL A 223 -1.80 19.53 9.45
N HIS A 224 -1.59 19.07 8.21
CA HIS A 224 -0.57 19.61 7.31
C HIS A 224 -0.79 21.09 6.98
N ALA A 225 -2.04 21.52 6.79
CA ALA A 225 -2.39 22.93 6.62
C ALA A 225 -2.00 23.78 7.84
N ALA A 226 -2.19 23.26 9.05
CA ALA A 226 -1.81 23.95 10.27
C ALA A 226 -0.28 24.15 10.36
N LEU A 227 0.50 23.12 10.01
CA LEU A 227 1.96 23.20 9.94
C LEU A 227 2.42 24.23 8.89
N ALA A 228 1.87 24.15 7.68
CA ALA A 228 2.21 25.08 6.59
C ALA A 228 1.87 26.54 6.95
N ARG A 229 0.72 26.81 7.58
CA ARG A 229 0.35 28.16 8.05
C ARG A 229 1.27 28.66 9.15
N ALA A 230 1.72 27.79 10.06
CA ALA A 230 2.69 28.20 11.09
C ALA A 230 4.01 28.64 10.46
N VAL A 231 4.51 27.90 9.45
CA VAL A 231 5.69 28.27 8.69
C VAL A 231 5.47 29.57 7.93
N ALA A 232 4.37 29.73 7.20
CA ALA A 232 4.04 30.94 6.44
C ALA A 232 4.01 32.20 7.30
N ARG A 233 3.55 32.07 8.57
CA ARG A 233 3.50 33.13 9.58
C ARG A 233 4.83 33.38 10.30
N GLY A 234 5.85 32.54 10.09
CA GLY A 234 7.12 32.63 10.80
C GLY A 234 7.09 32.15 12.25
N THR A 235 6.06 31.40 12.65
CA THR A 235 5.88 30.82 14.00
C THR A 235 6.11 29.29 14.01
N GLY A 236 6.36 28.69 12.84
CA GLY A 236 6.61 27.26 12.69
C GLY A 236 8.05 26.85 13.01
N ALA A 237 8.29 25.54 12.97
CA ALA A 237 9.61 24.96 13.24
C ALA A 237 10.64 25.26 12.10
N TRP A 238 10.17 25.58 10.90
CA TRP A 238 11.02 25.78 9.72
C TRP A 238 10.89 27.18 9.19
N LYS A 239 11.95 27.63 8.51
CA LYS A 239 11.96 28.92 7.82
C LYS A 239 11.54 28.75 6.36
N LYS A 240 10.80 29.71 5.85
CA LYS A 240 10.49 29.79 4.41
C LYS A 240 11.62 30.51 3.62
N PRO A 241 11.88 30.19 2.34
CA PRO A 241 11.14 29.20 1.57
C PRO A 241 11.50 27.77 1.95
N CYS A 242 10.51 26.88 2.03
CA CYS A 242 10.77 25.46 2.28
C CYS A 242 9.70 24.57 1.67
N VAL A 243 10.02 23.28 1.52
CA VAL A 243 9.07 22.22 1.17
C VAL A 243 8.92 21.29 2.36
N ILE A 244 7.68 21.01 2.74
CA ILE A 244 7.31 19.99 3.72
C ILE A 244 6.87 18.75 2.94
N LEU A 245 7.54 17.61 3.18
CA LEU A 245 7.29 16.35 2.51
C LEU A 245 6.73 15.33 3.50
N SER A 246 5.81 14.50 3.05
CA SER A 246 5.34 13.36 3.82
C SER A 246 4.81 12.24 2.91
N GLY A 247 4.88 11.02 3.42
CA GLY A 247 4.33 9.82 2.82
C GLY A 247 3.39 9.10 3.79
N GLY A 248 3.17 7.82 3.56
CA GLY A 248 2.31 6.95 4.34
C GLY A 248 1.04 6.56 3.59
N GLU A 249 0.12 5.91 4.28
CA GLU A 249 -1.12 5.41 3.69
C GLU A 249 -2.32 5.88 4.49
N THR A 250 -3.03 6.90 3.97
CA THR A 250 -4.25 7.41 4.60
C THR A 250 -5.49 6.66 4.13
N THR A 251 -6.61 6.86 4.82
CA THR A 251 -7.89 6.23 4.51
C THR A 251 -8.97 7.26 4.23
N VAL A 252 -10.00 6.85 3.50
CA VAL A 252 -11.19 7.66 3.25
C VAL A 252 -12.42 6.93 3.75
N THR A 253 -13.06 7.47 4.77
CA THR A 253 -14.35 6.98 5.25
C THR A 253 -15.46 7.41 4.31
N ILE A 254 -16.01 6.47 3.55
CA ILE A 254 -17.12 6.73 2.64
C ILE A 254 -18.41 6.87 3.43
N LYS A 255 -18.99 8.06 3.41
CA LYS A 255 -20.26 8.34 4.06
C LYS A 255 -21.43 7.77 3.25
N ARG A 256 -22.39 7.16 3.96
CA ARG A 256 -23.64 6.71 3.34
C ARG A 256 -24.41 7.93 2.82
N GLN A 257 -24.70 7.92 1.53
CA GLN A 257 -25.48 8.96 0.90
C GLN A 257 -26.97 8.58 0.87
N PRO A 258 -27.91 9.55 0.82
CA PRO A 258 -29.31 9.29 0.55
C PRO A 258 -29.50 8.52 -0.76
N GLU A 259 -30.56 7.71 -0.81
CA GLU A 259 -30.88 6.94 -2.02
C GLU A 259 -31.09 7.87 -3.22
N GLY A 260 -30.51 7.52 -4.38
CA GLY A 260 -30.55 8.34 -5.59
C GLY A 260 -29.47 9.43 -5.69
N THR A 261 -28.65 9.63 -4.65
CA THR A 261 -27.51 10.56 -4.73
C THR A 261 -26.32 9.89 -5.47
N PRO A 262 -25.78 10.52 -6.53
CA PRO A 262 -24.60 9.99 -7.18
C PRO A 262 -23.43 9.84 -6.19
N ARG A 263 -22.73 8.72 -6.25
CA ARG A 263 -21.53 8.48 -5.45
C ARG A 263 -20.45 9.48 -5.88
N GLY A 264 -19.77 10.08 -4.90
CA GLY A 264 -18.57 10.88 -5.17
C GLY A 264 -17.44 10.03 -5.73
N ARG A 265 -16.51 10.68 -6.41
CA ARG A 265 -15.36 10.09 -7.11
C ARG A 265 -14.07 10.65 -6.55
N GLY A 266 -13.03 9.84 -6.52
CA GLY A 266 -11.71 10.21 -6.03
C GLY A 266 -11.17 9.21 -5.01
N GLY A 267 -9.98 9.46 -4.54
CA GLY A 267 -9.27 8.63 -3.56
C GLY A 267 -8.63 9.46 -2.46
N ARG A 268 -7.58 8.89 -1.85
CA ARG A 268 -6.90 9.41 -0.66
C ARG A 268 -6.20 10.74 -0.90
N ALA A 269 -5.49 10.83 -2.02
CA ALA A 269 -4.72 12.02 -2.36
C ALA A 269 -5.62 13.25 -2.61
N GLY A 270 -6.70 13.07 -3.38
CA GLY A 270 -7.67 14.14 -3.61
C GLY A 270 -8.39 14.56 -2.33
N GLU A 271 -8.79 13.60 -1.48
CA GLU A 271 -9.45 13.88 -0.20
C GLU A 271 -8.53 14.64 0.77
N PHE A 272 -7.24 14.29 0.82
CA PHE A 272 -6.21 15.05 1.54
C PHE A 272 -6.15 16.50 1.03
N CYS A 273 -6.06 16.69 -0.28
CA CYS A 273 -6.00 18.01 -0.90
C CYS A 273 -7.24 18.87 -0.58
N MET A 274 -8.45 18.28 -0.58
CA MET A 274 -9.64 18.99 -0.16
C MET A 274 -9.59 19.42 1.31
N GLY A 275 -9.21 18.51 2.22
CA GLY A 275 -9.07 18.82 3.64
C GLY A 275 -8.03 19.91 3.89
N LEU A 276 -6.90 19.84 3.20
CA LEU A 276 -5.84 20.83 3.25
C LEU A 276 -6.31 22.19 2.70
N ALA A 277 -6.93 22.24 1.53
CA ALA A 277 -7.45 23.48 0.93
C ALA A 277 -8.48 24.16 1.82
N GLN A 278 -9.43 23.36 2.38
CA GLN A 278 -10.42 23.86 3.33
C GLN A 278 -9.76 24.52 4.54
N ALA A 279 -8.72 23.89 5.12
CA ALA A 279 -8.06 24.42 6.32
C ALA A 279 -7.09 25.57 6.03
N LEU A 280 -6.47 25.61 4.85
CA LEU A 280 -5.59 26.72 4.44
C LEU A 280 -6.33 28.03 4.23
N GLN A 281 -7.61 27.98 3.82
CA GLN A 281 -8.45 29.17 3.58
C GLN A 281 -7.78 30.18 2.63
N GLY A 282 -7.10 29.68 1.59
CA GLY A 282 -6.42 30.53 0.61
C GLY A 282 -5.16 31.22 1.16
N GLN A 283 -4.45 30.60 2.13
CA GLN A 283 -3.22 31.16 2.70
C GLN A 283 -2.23 31.53 1.59
N PRO A 284 -1.87 32.83 1.44
CA PRO A 284 -0.87 33.24 0.45
C PRO A 284 0.49 32.57 0.68
N GLY A 285 1.17 32.25 -0.43
CA GLY A 285 2.52 31.68 -0.39
C GLY A 285 2.53 30.18 0.00
N VAL A 286 1.40 29.49 -0.07
CA VAL A 286 1.33 28.05 0.22
C VAL A 286 0.72 27.32 -0.97
N TRP A 287 1.48 26.38 -1.55
CA TRP A 287 1.03 25.44 -2.58
C TRP A 287 1.20 24.01 -2.06
N ALA A 288 0.39 23.10 -2.52
CA ALA A 288 0.51 21.71 -2.14
C ALA A 288 0.18 20.78 -3.31
N LEU A 289 0.75 19.59 -3.24
CA LEU A 289 0.45 18.45 -4.11
C LEU A 289 0.30 17.22 -3.23
N ALA A 290 -0.71 16.41 -3.49
CA ALA A 290 -0.75 15.04 -3.00
C ALA A 290 -1.08 14.10 -4.17
N ALA A 291 -0.41 12.96 -4.21
CA ALA A 291 -0.59 11.96 -5.24
C ALA A 291 -0.34 10.56 -4.69
N ASP A 292 -1.06 9.56 -5.21
CA ASP A 292 -0.71 8.16 -5.07
C ASP A 292 0.43 7.85 -6.04
N THR A 293 1.48 7.21 -5.54
CA THR A 293 2.70 6.99 -6.33
C THR A 293 2.52 5.98 -7.46
N ASP A 294 1.46 5.18 -7.44
CA ASP A 294 1.11 4.27 -8.55
C ASP A 294 0.47 4.98 -9.75
N GLY A 295 0.11 6.26 -9.58
CA GLY A 295 -0.49 7.11 -10.61
C GLY A 295 -2.01 7.10 -10.64
N ILE A 296 -2.66 6.45 -9.65
CA ILE A 296 -4.12 6.27 -9.61
C ILE A 296 -4.68 6.54 -8.22
N ASP A 297 -5.37 7.66 -8.07
CA ASP A 297 -6.05 8.02 -6.83
C ASP A 297 -7.41 7.32 -6.74
N GLY A 298 -7.47 6.20 -6.06
CA GLY A 298 -8.65 5.35 -5.95
C GLY A 298 -8.89 4.50 -7.20
N VAL A 299 -9.84 4.90 -8.07
CA VAL A 299 -10.19 4.17 -9.30
C VAL A 299 -10.25 5.10 -10.53
N GLU A 300 -9.84 6.34 -10.37
CA GLU A 300 -9.92 7.37 -11.38
C GLU A 300 -8.62 7.44 -12.23
N ASP A 301 -8.57 8.32 -13.20
CA ASP A 301 -7.43 8.47 -14.13
C ASP A 301 -6.36 9.46 -13.65
N ASN A 302 -6.52 10.02 -12.46
CA ASN A 302 -5.56 10.94 -11.83
C ASN A 302 -4.77 10.26 -10.72
N ALA A 303 -3.53 10.69 -10.53
CA ALA A 303 -2.69 10.31 -9.39
C ALA A 303 -3.08 11.08 -8.11
N GLY A 304 -3.63 12.28 -8.25
CA GLY A 304 -3.97 13.15 -7.14
C GLY A 304 -4.36 14.54 -7.61
N ALA A 305 -4.03 15.56 -6.80
CA ALA A 305 -4.40 16.93 -7.09
C ALA A 305 -3.38 17.95 -6.57
N VAL A 306 -3.48 19.18 -7.09
CA VAL A 306 -2.73 20.36 -6.64
C VAL A 306 -3.66 21.33 -5.93
N VAL A 307 -3.13 21.97 -4.89
CA VAL A 307 -3.78 23.08 -4.17
C VAL A 307 -2.92 24.33 -4.28
N ALA A 308 -3.54 25.44 -4.65
CA ALA A 308 -2.92 26.75 -4.73
C ALA A 308 -3.65 27.75 -3.82
N PRO A 309 -3.08 28.93 -3.53
CA PRO A 309 -3.76 29.96 -2.73
C PRO A 309 -5.14 30.35 -3.28
N GLU A 310 -5.30 30.31 -4.58
CA GLU A 310 -6.54 30.68 -5.30
C GLU A 310 -7.53 29.52 -5.49
N THR A 311 -7.21 28.29 -5.08
CA THR A 311 -8.09 27.11 -5.29
C THR A 311 -9.52 27.33 -4.79
N LEU A 312 -9.69 27.88 -3.57
CA LEU A 312 -11.03 28.13 -3.02
C LEU A 312 -11.76 29.27 -3.72
N SER A 313 -11.08 30.36 -4.07
CA SER A 313 -11.70 31.50 -4.77
C SER A 313 -12.10 31.13 -6.20
N ARG A 314 -11.28 30.34 -6.90
CA ARG A 314 -11.63 29.77 -8.22
C ARG A 314 -12.87 28.87 -8.13
N ALA A 315 -12.92 27.99 -7.14
CA ALA A 315 -14.08 27.13 -6.89
C ALA A 315 -15.33 27.96 -6.62
N GLN A 316 -15.23 29.00 -5.78
CA GLN A 316 -16.34 29.90 -5.47
C GLN A 316 -16.86 30.63 -6.72
N SER A 317 -15.96 31.07 -7.61
CA SER A 317 -16.34 31.70 -8.88
C SER A 317 -17.11 30.78 -9.81
N LEU A 318 -16.92 29.45 -9.66
CA LEU A 318 -17.68 28.41 -10.37
C LEU A 318 -18.94 27.95 -9.60
N GLY A 319 -19.31 28.64 -8.51
CA GLY A 319 -20.43 28.28 -7.66
C GLY A 319 -20.23 27.00 -6.83
N MET A 320 -19.00 26.51 -6.70
CA MET A 320 -18.68 25.29 -5.96
C MET A 320 -18.37 25.60 -4.49
N LYS A 321 -18.88 24.75 -3.60
CA LYS A 321 -18.59 24.79 -2.15
C LYS A 321 -17.85 23.51 -1.77
N ILE A 322 -16.62 23.62 -1.28
CA ILE A 322 -15.76 22.48 -0.95
C ILE A 322 -16.42 21.52 0.05
N ASP A 323 -17.20 22.04 1.01
CA ASP A 323 -17.90 21.21 2.01
C ASP A 323 -18.86 20.21 1.37
N GLN A 324 -19.58 20.62 0.30
CA GLN A 324 -20.50 19.74 -0.42
C GLN A 324 -19.78 18.59 -1.14
N TYR A 325 -18.56 18.81 -1.58
CA TYR A 325 -17.71 17.77 -2.20
C TYR A 325 -17.10 16.85 -1.15
N LEU A 326 -16.64 17.40 -0.01
CA LEU A 326 -16.16 16.63 1.14
C LEU A 326 -17.25 15.73 1.75
N GLU A 327 -18.50 16.19 1.79
CA GLU A 327 -19.64 15.39 2.28
C GLU A 327 -19.91 14.16 1.41
N ARG A 328 -19.64 14.25 0.10
CA ARG A 328 -19.87 13.19 -0.88
C ARG A 328 -18.61 12.39 -1.22
N ASN A 329 -17.44 12.73 -0.65
CA ASN A 329 -16.13 12.20 -1.03
C ASN A 329 -15.88 12.36 -2.56
N ASP A 330 -16.15 13.56 -3.12
CA ASP A 330 -16.07 13.85 -4.57
C ASP A 330 -14.86 14.75 -4.90
N ALA A 331 -13.68 14.32 -4.48
CA ALA A 331 -12.44 15.05 -4.74
C ALA A 331 -12.11 15.15 -6.22
N TYR A 332 -12.32 14.07 -6.97
CA TYR A 332 -12.10 14.05 -8.41
C TYR A 332 -12.99 15.09 -9.12
N GLY A 333 -14.30 15.10 -8.80
CA GLY A 333 -15.22 16.05 -9.40
C GLY A 333 -14.90 17.51 -9.06
N TYR A 334 -14.35 17.76 -7.86
CA TYR A 334 -13.92 19.09 -7.42
C TYR A 334 -12.69 19.57 -8.21
N PHE A 335 -11.60 18.82 -8.17
CA PHE A 335 -10.34 19.23 -8.81
C PHE A 335 -10.39 19.17 -10.34
N LYS A 336 -11.18 18.26 -10.92
CA LYS A 336 -11.39 18.22 -12.38
C LYS A 336 -12.00 19.52 -12.90
N LYS A 337 -12.98 20.08 -12.22
CA LYS A 337 -13.61 21.37 -12.60
C LYS A 337 -12.68 22.57 -12.46
N LEU A 338 -11.66 22.44 -11.63
CA LEU A 338 -10.62 23.47 -11.43
C LEU A 338 -9.41 23.29 -12.37
N ASP A 339 -9.34 22.19 -13.10
CA ASP A 339 -8.16 21.80 -13.89
C ASP A 339 -6.90 21.64 -13.00
N ASP A 340 -7.10 21.13 -11.78
CA ASP A 340 -6.03 20.93 -10.77
C ASP A 340 -5.72 19.44 -10.52
N LEU A 341 -6.20 18.52 -11.39
CA LEU A 341 -5.85 17.11 -11.29
C LEU A 341 -4.40 16.88 -11.73
N VAL A 342 -3.70 15.99 -11.02
CA VAL A 342 -2.40 15.45 -11.43
C VAL A 342 -2.66 14.15 -12.20
N ILE A 343 -2.37 14.14 -13.49
CA ILE A 343 -2.57 12.99 -14.36
C ILE A 343 -1.21 12.53 -14.90
N THR A 344 -0.74 11.39 -14.42
CA THR A 344 0.55 10.78 -14.82
C THR A 344 0.36 9.55 -15.67
N GLY A 345 -0.82 8.93 -15.61
CA GLY A 345 -1.00 7.54 -15.97
C GLY A 345 -0.31 6.60 -14.98
N PRO A 346 -0.44 5.28 -15.17
CA PRO A 346 0.22 4.30 -14.29
C PRO A 346 1.74 4.46 -14.28
N THR A 347 2.34 4.54 -13.09
CA THR A 347 3.79 4.74 -12.92
C THR A 347 4.57 3.44 -12.86
N HIS A 348 3.87 2.30 -12.78
CA HIS A 348 4.43 0.95 -12.61
C HIS A 348 5.26 0.77 -11.33
N THR A 349 5.04 1.60 -10.33
CA THR A 349 5.56 1.45 -8.96
C THR A 349 4.45 1.76 -7.97
N ASN A 350 4.61 1.36 -6.71
CA ASN A 350 3.73 1.77 -5.62
C ASN A 350 4.54 1.81 -4.31
N VAL A 351 4.72 3.01 -3.80
CA VAL A 351 5.31 3.30 -2.49
C VAL A 351 4.40 4.25 -1.70
N ASN A 352 3.11 3.99 -1.74
CA ASN A 352 2.03 4.70 -1.05
C ASN A 352 1.85 6.17 -1.48
N ASP A 353 1.24 6.98 -0.59
CA ASP A 353 0.96 8.38 -0.84
C ASP A 353 2.24 9.22 -0.82
N PHE A 354 2.29 10.21 -1.69
CA PHE A 354 3.28 11.27 -1.71
C PHE A 354 2.62 12.62 -1.50
N ARG A 355 3.16 13.43 -0.60
CA ARG A 355 2.64 14.76 -0.30
C ARG A 355 3.77 15.77 -0.22
N ALA A 356 3.62 16.90 -0.88
CA ALA A 356 4.56 18.01 -0.87
C ALA A 356 3.82 19.32 -0.64
N ILE A 357 4.31 20.16 0.27
CA ILE A 357 3.76 21.48 0.55
C ILE A 357 4.87 22.50 0.46
N LEU A 358 4.79 23.39 -0.51
CA LEU A 358 5.72 24.50 -0.71
C LEU A 358 5.22 25.72 0.06
N VAL A 359 6.08 26.33 0.87
CA VAL A 359 5.83 27.58 1.61
C VAL A 359 6.88 28.62 1.22
N ILE A 360 6.45 29.75 0.64
CA ILE A 360 7.31 30.85 0.21
C ILE A 360 6.88 32.21 0.78
#